data_e9eb4a1452c4b3916a47ee392decef3e
#
_entry.id   e9eb4a1452c4b3916a47ee392decef3e
#
_cell.length_a   1.000
_cell.length_b   1.000
_cell.length_c   1.000
_cell.angle_alpha   90.00
_cell.angle_beta   90.00
_cell.angle_gamma   90.00
#
_symmetry.space_group_name_H-M   'P 1'
#
loop_
_entity.id
_entity.type
_entity.pdbx_description
1 polymer ?
#
loop_
_entity_poly.entity_id
_entity_poly.type
_entity_poly.pdbx_seq_one_letter_code
_entity_poly.pdbx_strand_id
1 'polypeptide(L)'
;MGRPTSHAFPESRTALQLEVLEAREVPAINILIDYTLDSPAYGGTGFFTSHPAARQVMEQVAYEMGQRIDARLAAIAPSGGNTWTATVYHPGTGSLYSIPNLRVPADSIIVYVGGRSIPGAEAGFGGYGGYSWSGSASWGQLLATRRWSGFSLWGGSIAFDSSRNWYFGLDPSGLRTDQLDFYSAAVHELGHVLGIGTARQWWSQVQGNQFMGRQAQSVYEGPVPLSSERAHWADGVRVNGQAAAMSPYLYYGRRVNWSALDQAALYDLGWAAPASGGLAVRFPATRPPVLVSSAGDPTVQVYGFDATGNVSFSGLSFTPFGPSYRGTIRASSADVNGDGWVDYLFATGPRTGARVRIVDGVTGGDLIPVTTVLGGFGGGIFLAAGDIDGDGRAEIAISADAGGDPVVTLARVVSGQLQYLHYIQVLHPLARSGVRVAMGDINGDGRADLIASAGPGWSPVVRIYDGAALAVGQVRLQSPAFFAFSPDWRQGVNITVGDLDGDGRAEIMTSLDAGGLSLVRIWNGATTPETPSLRFQFFANGSTNRNGLRLLARDVNGSGRTSLITAPASGPPAWLRVLRLEAAGILPLPPIFPPNTTSAWEGIFVG
;
A
#
# COMPACT_ATOMS: atom_id res chain seq x y z
N MET A 1 -63.46 -38.89 -40.17
CA MET A 1 -63.68 -37.43 -40.07
C MET A 1 -63.27 -37.04 -38.68
N GLY A 2 -62.35 -36.15 -38.52
CA GLY A 2 -61.87 -35.70 -37.23
C GLY A 2 -60.41 -35.23 -37.35
N ARG A 3 -60.21 -33.94 -37.62
CA ARG A 3 -58.89 -33.32 -37.67
C ARG A 3 -58.27 -33.25 -36.26
N PRO A 4 -56.97 -33.45 -36.07
CA PRO A 4 -56.31 -33.15 -34.80
C PRO A 4 -55.92 -31.63 -34.70
N THR A 5 -56.32 -31.05 -33.59
CA THR A 5 -55.96 -29.67 -33.19
C THR A 5 -54.51 -29.62 -32.76
N SER A 6 -53.72 -28.70 -33.38
CA SER A 6 -52.36 -28.35 -33.00
C SER A 6 -52.37 -27.50 -31.74
N HIS A 7 -51.73 -27.98 -30.69
CA HIS A 7 -51.38 -27.15 -29.53
C HIS A 7 -50.02 -26.45 -29.80
N ALA A 8 -50.06 -25.14 -29.97
CA ALA A 8 -48.86 -24.29 -29.99
C ALA A 8 -48.39 -24.09 -28.54
N PHE A 9 -47.11 -24.39 -28.30
CA PHE A 9 -46.42 -24.00 -27.07
C PHE A 9 -46.03 -22.52 -27.15
N PRO A 10 -46.19 -21.73 -26.07
CA PRO A 10 -45.69 -20.36 -26.05
C PRO A 10 -44.19 -20.37 -25.87
N GLU A 11 -43.45 -19.81 -26.84
CA GLU A 11 -42.03 -19.44 -26.69
C GLU A 11 -41.90 -18.31 -25.64
N SER A 12 -41.46 -18.66 -24.45
CA SER A 12 -40.99 -17.64 -23.49
C SER A 12 -39.61 -17.16 -23.92
N ARG A 13 -39.54 -16.01 -24.57
CA ARG A 13 -38.30 -15.27 -24.79
C ARG A 13 -37.93 -14.63 -23.46
N THR A 14 -36.98 -15.23 -22.72
CA THR A 14 -36.29 -14.57 -21.62
C THR A 14 -35.31 -13.59 -22.24
N ALA A 15 -35.62 -12.30 -22.18
CA ALA A 15 -34.66 -11.25 -22.51
C ALA A 15 -33.51 -11.32 -21.48
N LEU A 16 -32.32 -11.63 -21.96
CA LEU A 16 -31.10 -11.42 -21.19
C LEU A 16 -30.98 -9.89 -20.93
N GLN A 17 -31.32 -9.47 -19.71
CA GLN A 17 -30.87 -8.15 -19.23
C GLN A 17 -29.33 -8.24 -19.09
N LEU A 18 -28.63 -7.51 -19.95
CA LEU A 18 -27.27 -7.14 -19.69
C LEU A 18 -27.30 -6.26 -18.43
N GLU A 19 -26.97 -6.84 -17.26
CA GLU A 19 -26.51 -6.03 -16.15
C GLU A 19 -25.25 -5.31 -16.64
N VAL A 20 -25.36 -4.00 -16.74
CA VAL A 20 -24.19 -3.13 -16.87
C VAL A 20 -23.36 -3.43 -15.63
N LEU A 21 -22.25 -4.15 -15.79
CA LEU A 21 -21.22 -4.24 -14.76
C LEU A 21 -20.89 -2.79 -14.39
N GLU A 22 -21.31 -2.39 -13.19
CA GLU A 22 -20.84 -1.13 -12.62
C GLU A 22 -19.32 -1.16 -12.71
N ALA A 23 -18.76 -0.26 -13.52
CA ALA A 23 -17.35 -0.04 -13.57
C ALA A 23 -16.94 0.20 -12.10
N ARG A 24 -16.07 -0.65 -11.54
CA ARG A 24 -15.48 -0.42 -10.23
C ARG A 24 -14.83 0.95 -10.33
N GLU A 25 -15.45 1.96 -9.71
CA GLU A 25 -14.85 3.27 -9.57
C GLU A 25 -13.58 3.08 -8.74
N VAL A 26 -12.45 3.13 -9.43
CA VAL A 26 -11.14 3.31 -8.78
C VAL A 26 -11.25 4.69 -8.13
N PRO A 27 -11.00 4.85 -6.82
CA PRO A 27 -11.04 6.17 -6.19
C PRO A 27 -9.93 7.04 -6.80
N ALA A 28 -10.31 7.87 -7.75
CA ALA A 28 -9.49 8.89 -8.39
C ALA A 28 -9.95 10.24 -7.90
N ILE A 29 -9.06 11.23 -7.81
CA ILE A 29 -9.50 12.58 -7.57
C ILE A 29 -10.03 13.20 -8.86
N ASN A 30 -11.09 14.01 -8.74
CA ASN A 30 -11.57 14.82 -9.84
C ASN A 30 -10.83 16.17 -9.82
N ILE A 31 -10.03 16.44 -10.84
CA ILE A 31 -9.41 17.75 -11.05
C ILE A 31 -10.36 18.57 -11.90
N LEU A 32 -11.17 19.39 -11.24
CA LEU A 32 -12.20 20.21 -11.88
C LEU A 32 -11.55 21.49 -12.43
N ILE A 33 -11.53 21.63 -13.75
CA ILE A 33 -11.00 22.82 -14.41
C ILE A 33 -12.08 23.90 -14.51
N ASP A 34 -11.75 25.08 -13.97
CA ASP A 34 -12.65 26.24 -13.95
C ASP A 34 -12.07 27.36 -14.84
N TYR A 35 -12.83 27.73 -15.90
CA TYR A 35 -12.45 28.76 -16.88
C TYR A 35 -13.08 30.11 -16.58
N THR A 36 -13.79 30.30 -15.46
CA THR A 36 -14.48 31.56 -15.17
C THR A 36 -13.53 32.76 -15.12
N LEU A 37 -12.34 32.58 -14.56
CA LEU A 37 -11.33 33.63 -14.48
C LEU A 37 -10.59 33.88 -15.80
N ASP A 38 -10.79 33.05 -16.83
CA ASP A 38 -10.33 33.32 -18.21
C ASP A 38 -11.27 34.26 -18.97
N SER A 39 -12.52 34.43 -18.49
CA SER A 39 -13.51 35.30 -19.12
C SER A 39 -13.15 36.79 -18.95
N PRO A 40 -13.33 37.61 -20.01
CA PRO A 40 -13.16 39.07 -19.92
C PRO A 40 -14.03 39.73 -18.82
N ALA A 41 -15.19 39.17 -18.49
CA ALA A 41 -16.04 39.64 -17.40
C ALA A 41 -15.35 39.62 -16.02
N TYR A 42 -14.33 38.79 -15.85
CA TYR A 42 -13.50 38.68 -14.64
C TYR A 42 -12.06 39.15 -14.85
N GLY A 43 -11.75 39.82 -15.97
CA GLY A 43 -10.41 40.32 -16.29
C GLY A 43 -9.53 39.32 -17.03
N GLY A 44 -10.07 38.18 -17.47
CA GLY A 44 -9.38 37.21 -18.30
C GLY A 44 -9.29 37.64 -19.76
N THR A 45 -8.48 36.92 -20.55
CA THR A 45 -8.26 37.21 -21.95
C THR A 45 -9.16 36.43 -22.91
N GLY A 46 -9.88 35.42 -22.40
CA GLY A 46 -10.67 34.49 -23.20
C GLY A 46 -9.80 33.51 -24.01
N PHE A 47 -8.62 33.19 -23.52
CA PHE A 47 -7.68 32.29 -24.18
C PHE A 47 -8.32 30.94 -24.54
N PHE A 48 -8.97 30.28 -23.57
CA PHE A 48 -9.60 28.98 -23.79
C PHE A 48 -10.89 29.07 -24.62
N THR A 49 -11.53 30.22 -24.65
CA THR A 49 -12.66 30.49 -25.55
C THR A 49 -12.18 30.61 -26.97
N SER A 50 -11.04 31.28 -27.21
CA SER A 50 -10.42 31.46 -28.53
C SER A 50 -9.72 30.20 -29.03
N HIS A 51 -9.32 29.29 -28.11
CA HIS A 51 -8.60 28.06 -28.44
C HIS A 51 -9.31 26.82 -27.84
N PRO A 52 -10.44 26.36 -28.40
CA PRO A 52 -11.17 25.21 -27.90
C PRO A 52 -10.34 23.91 -27.79
N ALA A 53 -9.36 23.75 -28.69
CA ALA A 53 -8.44 22.61 -28.64
C ALA A 53 -7.52 22.65 -27.40
N ALA A 54 -7.10 23.83 -26.94
CA ALA A 54 -6.36 23.97 -25.68
C ALA A 54 -7.20 23.49 -24.49
N ARG A 55 -8.50 23.79 -24.51
CA ARG A 55 -9.44 23.33 -23.48
C ARG A 55 -9.53 21.82 -23.44
N GLN A 56 -9.65 21.14 -24.59
CA GLN A 56 -9.67 19.69 -24.68
C GLN A 56 -8.39 19.06 -24.13
N VAL A 57 -7.22 19.65 -24.44
CA VAL A 57 -5.93 19.15 -23.89
C VAL A 57 -5.87 19.33 -22.39
N MET A 58 -6.30 20.48 -21.83
CA MET A 58 -6.27 20.74 -20.39
C MET A 58 -7.19 19.77 -19.61
N GLU A 59 -8.40 19.52 -20.13
CA GLU A 59 -9.36 18.58 -19.55
C GLU A 59 -8.83 17.13 -19.61
N GLN A 60 -8.17 16.74 -20.71
CA GLN A 60 -7.54 15.42 -20.84
C GLN A 60 -6.38 15.25 -19.84
N VAL A 61 -5.50 16.24 -19.70
CA VAL A 61 -4.40 16.22 -18.73
C VAL A 61 -4.93 16.14 -17.29
N ALA A 62 -5.97 16.93 -16.97
CA ALA A 62 -6.60 16.91 -15.65
C ALA A 62 -7.19 15.52 -15.33
N TYR A 63 -7.86 14.90 -16.30
CA TYR A 63 -8.38 13.55 -16.17
C TYR A 63 -7.25 12.52 -15.93
N GLU A 64 -6.23 12.50 -16.81
CA GLU A 64 -5.13 11.54 -16.72
C GLU A 64 -4.35 11.65 -15.42
N MET A 65 -4.08 12.87 -14.94
CA MET A 65 -3.37 13.08 -13.68
C MET A 65 -4.25 12.77 -12.47
N GLY A 66 -5.55 13.05 -12.53
CA GLY A 66 -6.50 12.69 -11.50
C GLY A 66 -6.60 11.17 -11.29
N GLN A 67 -6.58 10.38 -12.37
CA GLN A 67 -6.60 8.92 -12.29
C GLN A 67 -5.35 8.32 -11.62
N ARG A 68 -4.27 9.07 -11.51
CA ARG A 68 -2.99 8.65 -10.90
C ARG A 68 -2.91 8.91 -9.39
N ILE A 69 -3.96 9.47 -8.80
CA ILE A 69 -3.99 9.88 -7.39
C ILE A 69 -5.17 9.20 -6.70
N ASP A 70 -4.89 8.29 -5.76
CA ASP A 70 -5.91 7.73 -4.86
C ASP A 70 -6.04 8.63 -3.63
N ALA A 71 -7.03 9.47 -3.60
CA ALA A 71 -7.29 10.32 -2.46
C ALA A 71 -8.79 10.47 -2.18
N ARG A 72 -9.19 10.12 -0.97
CA ARG A 72 -10.51 10.48 -0.45
C ARG A 72 -10.42 11.83 0.23
N LEU A 73 -10.96 12.85 -0.42
CA LEU A 73 -10.94 14.21 0.04
C LEU A 73 -12.33 14.59 0.57
N ALA A 74 -12.42 15.01 1.83
CA ALA A 74 -13.67 15.56 2.34
C ALA A 74 -14.09 16.80 1.56
N ALA A 75 -15.40 16.98 1.37
CA ALA A 75 -15.94 18.20 0.77
C ALA A 75 -15.65 19.43 1.64
N ILE A 76 -15.40 20.58 1.01
CA ILE A 76 -15.37 21.87 1.70
C ILE A 76 -16.72 22.53 1.47
N ALA A 77 -17.57 22.55 2.51
CA ALA A 77 -18.94 23.09 2.46
C ALA A 77 -19.17 24.01 3.66
N PRO A 78 -18.91 25.33 3.53
CA PRO A 78 -19.12 26.30 4.59
C PRO A 78 -20.57 26.28 5.10
N SER A 79 -20.76 26.24 6.43
CA SER A 79 -22.07 26.23 7.07
C SER A 79 -21.97 26.56 8.58
N GLY A 80 -23.06 26.98 9.20
CA GLY A 80 -23.15 27.09 10.67
C GLY A 80 -22.11 28.01 11.31
N GLY A 81 -21.78 29.15 10.67
CA GLY A 81 -20.77 30.09 11.17
C GLY A 81 -19.33 29.76 10.75
N ASN A 82 -19.08 28.60 10.12
CA ASN A 82 -17.80 28.26 9.49
C ASN A 82 -17.69 28.95 8.13
N THR A 83 -16.66 29.74 7.95
CA THR A 83 -16.38 30.48 6.70
C THR A 83 -14.92 30.27 6.29
N TRP A 84 -14.63 30.49 5.02
CA TRP A 84 -13.27 30.54 4.50
C TRP A 84 -13.20 31.37 3.24
N THR A 85 -12.02 31.83 2.91
CA THR A 85 -11.73 32.53 1.67
C THR A 85 -10.55 31.82 0.98
N ALA A 86 -10.82 31.21 -0.15
CA ALA A 86 -9.79 30.65 -1.02
C ALA A 86 -9.09 31.79 -1.78
N THR A 87 -7.77 31.65 -2.00
CA THR A 87 -6.98 32.66 -2.72
C THR A 87 -6.12 31.99 -3.78
N VAL A 88 -6.09 32.58 -4.99
CA VAL A 88 -5.26 32.14 -6.12
C VAL A 88 -4.62 33.35 -6.81
N TYR A 89 -3.56 33.13 -7.57
CA TYR A 89 -3.17 34.11 -8.56
C TYR A 89 -4.12 34.03 -9.74
N HIS A 90 -4.75 35.15 -10.08
CA HIS A 90 -5.70 35.24 -11.19
C HIS A 90 -5.01 34.95 -12.52
N PRO A 91 -5.41 33.92 -13.26
CA PRO A 91 -4.68 33.49 -14.47
C PRO A 91 -4.59 34.56 -15.55
N GLY A 92 -5.60 35.41 -15.68
CA GLY A 92 -5.62 36.49 -16.69
C GLY A 92 -4.85 37.74 -16.29
N THR A 93 -4.78 38.09 -14.99
CA THR A 93 -4.16 39.36 -14.54
C THR A 93 -2.86 39.17 -13.77
N GLY A 94 -2.61 37.99 -13.23
CA GLY A 94 -1.47 37.70 -12.36
C GLY A 94 -1.57 38.26 -10.93
N SER A 95 -2.65 38.96 -10.57
CA SER A 95 -2.90 39.52 -9.24
C SER A 95 -3.55 38.48 -8.33
N LEU A 96 -3.41 38.67 -7.00
CA LEU A 96 -4.08 37.81 -6.03
C LEU A 96 -5.61 38.02 -6.12
N TYR A 97 -6.34 36.92 -6.22
CA TYR A 97 -7.80 36.88 -6.29
C TYR A 97 -8.40 36.05 -5.15
N SER A 98 -9.44 36.57 -4.55
CA SER A 98 -10.09 35.98 -3.36
C SER A 98 -11.49 35.45 -3.70
N ILE A 99 -11.80 34.25 -3.28
CA ILE A 99 -13.05 33.55 -3.54
C ILE A 99 -13.67 33.18 -2.19
N PRO A 100 -14.63 33.98 -1.68
CA PRO A 100 -15.22 33.72 -0.38
C PRO A 100 -16.17 32.51 -0.43
N ASN A 101 -16.09 31.68 0.59
CA ASN A 101 -16.96 30.51 0.82
C ASN A 101 -17.08 29.56 -0.39
N LEU A 102 -15.97 29.37 -1.12
CA LEU A 102 -15.90 28.41 -2.22
C LEU A 102 -16.36 27.02 -1.74
N ARG A 103 -17.21 26.36 -2.53
CA ARG A 103 -17.61 24.97 -2.28
C ARG A 103 -16.76 24.04 -3.14
N VAL A 104 -16.07 23.11 -2.49
CA VAL A 104 -15.27 22.11 -3.19
C VAL A 104 -15.91 20.73 -2.93
N PRO A 105 -16.33 19.99 -3.96
CA PRO A 105 -16.91 18.66 -3.79
C PRO A 105 -15.97 17.68 -3.09
N ALA A 106 -16.51 16.60 -2.55
CA ALA A 106 -15.69 15.48 -2.10
C ALA A 106 -14.87 14.92 -3.27
N ASP A 107 -13.72 14.33 -2.97
CA ASP A 107 -12.82 13.71 -3.93
C ASP A 107 -12.46 14.60 -5.15
N SER A 108 -12.45 15.93 -4.93
CA SER A 108 -12.20 16.90 -6.00
C SER A 108 -11.27 18.01 -5.55
N ILE A 109 -10.51 18.57 -6.49
CA ILE A 109 -9.84 19.87 -6.38
C ILE A 109 -10.32 20.77 -7.52
N ILE A 110 -10.28 22.11 -7.32
CA ILE A 110 -10.67 23.08 -8.35
C ILE A 110 -9.43 23.82 -8.82
N VAL A 111 -9.19 23.84 -10.13
CA VAL A 111 -8.05 24.54 -10.74
C VAL A 111 -8.58 25.61 -11.70
N TYR A 112 -8.36 26.88 -11.34
CA TYR A 112 -8.69 28.02 -12.19
C TYR A 112 -7.62 28.18 -13.28
N VAL A 113 -8.02 28.15 -14.54
CA VAL A 113 -7.08 28.23 -15.66
C VAL A 113 -7.40 29.40 -16.59
N GLY A 114 -6.38 29.97 -17.21
CA GLY A 114 -6.54 31.03 -18.19
C GLY A 114 -5.24 31.34 -18.91
N GLY A 115 -5.30 32.28 -19.87
CA GLY A 115 -4.14 32.75 -20.60
C GLY A 115 -3.89 34.23 -20.37
N ARG A 116 -2.63 34.63 -20.39
CA ARG A 116 -2.20 36.03 -20.43
C ARG A 116 -0.83 36.14 -21.11
N SER A 117 -0.44 37.35 -21.52
CA SER A 117 0.94 37.55 -21.91
C SER A 117 1.85 37.45 -20.69
N ILE A 118 2.85 36.57 -20.76
CA ILE A 118 3.83 36.35 -19.68
C ILE A 118 5.17 36.87 -20.18
N PRO A 119 5.74 37.94 -19.55
CA PRO A 119 7.08 38.43 -19.92
C PRO A 119 8.17 37.39 -19.62
N GLY A 120 9.16 37.27 -20.52
CA GLY A 120 10.29 36.38 -20.31
C GLY A 120 10.21 35.08 -21.07
N ALA A 121 10.86 34.05 -20.54
CA ALA A 121 10.97 32.73 -21.20
C ALA A 121 9.90 31.74 -20.72
N GLU A 122 9.18 32.05 -19.67
CA GLU A 122 8.20 31.16 -19.03
C GLU A 122 7.03 30.91 -19.98
N ALA A 123 6.61 29.65 -20.03
CA ALA A 123 5.49 29.20 -20.84
C ALA A 123 4.17 29.18 -20.06
N GLY A 124 4.26 29.11 -18.73
CA GLY A 124 3.15 29.11 -17.81
C GLY A 124 3.55 29.38 -16.37
N PHE A 125 2.57 29.48 -15.49
CA PHE A 125 2.72 29.53 -14.05
C PHE A 125 1.60 28.72 -13.39
N GLY A 126 1.95 27.65 -12.66
CA GLY A 126 1.03 26.87 -11.87
C GLY A 126 1.36 26.93 -10.37
N GLY A 127 0.34 26.83 -9.54
CA GLY A 127 0.54 26.75 -8.11
C GLY A 127 -0.76 26.46 -7.35
N TYR A 128 -0.61 25.85 -6.16
CA TYR A 128 -1.76 25.62 -5.31
C TYR A 128 -2.26 26.91 -4.66
N GLY A 129 -3.56 26.94 -4.33
CA GLY A 129 -4.20 28.09 -3.70
C GLY A 129 -3.98 28.17 -2.20
N GLY A 130 -3.85 29.42 -1.72
CA GLY A 130 -3.87 29.73 -0.30
C GLY A 130 -5.30 29.82 0.26
N TYR A 131 -5.44 30.03 1.58
CA TYR A 131 -6.73 30.30 2.20
C TYR A 131 -6.59 30.96 3.57
N SER A 132 -7.69 31.63 3.99
CA SER A 132 -7.94 32.06 5.36
C SER A 132 -9.31 31.53 5.81
N TRP A 133 -9.54 31.41 7.11
CA TRP A 133 -10.79 30.86 7.62
C TRP A 133 -11.18 31.43 8.99
N SER A 134 -12.48 31.25 9.34
CA SER A 134 -13.04 31.50 10.65
C SER A 134 -14.09 30.45 10.97
N GLY A 135 -14.16 30.03 12.23
CA GLY A 135 -15.11 29.01 12.68
C GLY A 135 -14.55 28.06 13.72
N SER A 136 -15.08 26.87 13.79
CA SER A 136 -14.66 25.84 14.75
C SER A 136 -13.26 25.28 14.48
N ALA A 137 -12.61 24.76 15.50
CA ALA A 137 -11.30 24.08 15.35
C ALA A 137 -11.37 22.88 14.37
N SER A 138 -12.47 22.12 14.39
CA SER A 138 -12.71 21.01 13.45
C SER A 138 -12.85 21.49 11.99
N TRP A 139 -13.39 22.68 11.79
CA TRP A 139 -13.42 23.31 10.46
C TRP A 139 -12.02 23.67 9.97
N GLY A 140 -11.20 24.28 10.82
CA GLY A 140 -9.79 24.58 10.48
C GLY A 140 -9.00 23.31 10.16
N GLN A 141 -9.22 22.24 10.91
CA GLN A 141 -8.57 20.94 10.65
C GLN A 141 -9.05 20.34 9.32
N LEU A 142 -10.34 20.40 9.00
CA LEU A 142 -10.87 19.95 7.71
C LEU A 142 -10.19 20.67 6.54
N LEU A 143 -10.07 22.00 6.61
CA LEU A 143 -9.40 22.79 5.56
C LEU A 143 -7.91 22.46 5.42
N ALA A 144 -7.25 22.16 6.54
CA ALA A 144 -5.82 21.85 6.55
C ALA A 144 -5.48 20.46 5.98
N THR A 145 -6.37 19.49 6.14
CA THR A 145 -6.01 18.09 5.82
C THR A 145 -7.03 17.36 4.97
N ARG A 146 -8.21 17.86 4.68
CA ARG A 146 -9.30 17.20 3.90
C ARG A 146 -9.30 15.65 3.91
N ARG A 147 -8.31 15.03 4.55
CA ARG A 147 -8.03 13.59 4.71
C ARG A 147 -7.74 13.29 6.17
N TRP A 148 -7.87 12.01 6.55
CA TRP A 148 -7.51 11.53 7.88
C TRP A 148 -5.98 11.62 8.14
N SER A 149 -5.18 11.50 7.05
CA SER A 149 -3.73 11.63 7.11
C SER A 149 -3.18 12.04 5.73
N GLY A 150 -2.02 12.66 5.70
CA GLY A 150 -1.29 13.01 4.49
C GLY A 150 -1.56 14.43 4.01
N PHE A 151 -1.02 14.73 2.82
CA PHE A 151 -1.10 16.02 2.16
C PHE A 151 -2.35 16.11 1.30
N SER A 152 -3.03 17.24 1.32
CA SER A 152 -4.14 17.53 0.42
C SER A 152 -4.25 19.03 0.17
N LEU A 153 -4.84 19.36 -0.97
CA LEU A 153 -5.08 20.71 -1.43
C LEU A 153 -6.57 20.91 -1.72
N TRP A 154 -7.04 22.14 -1.68
CA TRP A 154 -8.37 22.46 -2.16
C TRP A 154 -8.39 22.72 -3.69
N GLY A 155 -7.24 23.12 -4.27
CA GLY A 155 -7.05 23.49 -5.67
C GLY A 155 -5.98 24.55 -5.85
N GLY A 156 -6.04 25.28 -6.97
CA GLY A 156 -5.06 26.29 -7.32
C GLY A 156 -5.39 27.02 -8.61
N SER A 157 -4.37 27.56 -9.28
CA SER A 157 -4.53 28.22 -10.57
C SER A 157 -3.35 27.98 -11.50
N ILE A 158 -3.61 28.08 -12.83
CA ILE A 158 -2.60 27.99 -13.90
C ILE A 158 -2.84 29.13 -14.89
N ALA A 159 -1.77 29.85 -15.22
CA ALA A 159 -1.74 30.83 -16.30
C ALA A 159 -0.80 30.34 -17.40
N PHE A 160 -1.27 30.34 -18.66
CA PHE A 160 -0.44 30.03 -19.82
C PHE A 160 -0.08 31.31 -20.59
N ASP A 161 1.13 31.33 -21.19
CA ASP A 161 1.53 32.45 -22.04
C ASP A 161 0.76 32.41 -23.34
N SER A 162 -0.16 33.37 -23.51
CA SER A 162 -1.02 33.50 -24.68
C SER A 162 -0.26 33.94 -25.96
N SER A 163 1.01 34.37 -25.83
CA SER A 163 1.83 34.83 -26.95
C SER A 163 2.64 33.73 -27.63
N ARG A 164 2.68 32.52 -27.08
CA ARG A 164 3.48 31.41 -27.60
C ARG A 164 2.82 30.74 -28.79
N ASN A 165 3.68 30.19 -29.66
CA ASN A 165 3.22 29.35 -30.77
C ASN A 165 2.93 27.92 -30.24
N TRP A 166 1.70 27.73 -29.76
CA TRP A 166 1.27 26.48 -29.18
C TRP A 166 0.83 25.42 -30.16
N TYR A 167 1.15 24.17 -29.88
CA TYR A 167 0.52 23.01 -30.47
C TYR A 167 -0.53 22.44 -29.51
N PHE A 168 -1.78 22.34 -29.94
CA PHE A 168 -2.92 21.89 -29.15
C PHE A 168 -3.41 20.48 -29.48
N GLY A 169 -2.61 19.66 -30.19
CA GLY A 169 -3.02 18.31 -30.53
C GLY A 169 -2.83 17.34 -29.36
N LEU A 170 -3.75 16.40 -29.19
CA LEU A 170 -3.59 15.28 -28.25
C LEU A 170 -2.55 14.27 -28.75
N ASP A 171 -2.48 14.04 -30.05
CA ASP A 171 -1.44 13.23 -30.70
C ASP A 171 -0.22 14.10 -31.06
N PRO A 172 1.01 13.77 -30.64
CA PRO A 172 2.20 14.55 -30.91
C PRO A 172 2.69 14.49 -32.39
N SER A 173 2.12 13.65 -33.24
CA SER A 173 2.58 13.47 -34.64
C SER A 173 2.49 14.74 -35.47
N GLY A 174 1.60 15.68 -35.13
CA GLY A 174 1.47 16.98 -35.78
C GLY A 174 2.31 18.11 -35.16
N LEU A 175 3.10 17.83 -34.11
CA LEU A 175 3.91 18.85 -33.43
C LEU A 175 5.12 19.25 -34.27
N ARG A 176 5.18 20.53 -34.69
CA ARG A 176 6.29 21.05 -35.48
C ARG A 176 7.44 21.54 -34.60
N THR A 177 8.63 21.60 -35.17
CA THR A 177 9.86 22.02 -34.47
C THR A 177 9.89 23.49 -34.06
N ASP A 178 8.94 24.30 -34.51
CA ASP A 178 8.74 25.70 -34.15
C ASP A 178 7.61 25.93 -33.13
N GLN A 179 6.99 24.88 -32.65
CA GLN A 179 5.87 24.94 -31.71
C GLN A 179 6.26 24.41 -30.32
N LEU A 180 5.70 25.03 -29.27
CA LEU A 180 5.67 24.47 -27.91
C LEU A 180 4.45 23.55 -27.76
N ASP A 181 4.65 22.43 -27.10
CA ASP A 181 3.59 21.47 -26.87
C ASP A 181 2.75 21.86 -25.64
N PHE A 182 1.48 22.19 -25.87
CA PHE A 182 0.57 22.64 -24.81
C PHE A 182 0.28 21.52 -23.80
N TYR A 183 0.22 20.25 -24.23
CA TYR A 183 0.06 19.11 -23.33
C TYR A 183 1.21 19.05 -22.32
N SER A 184 2.45 19.19 -22.77
CA SER A 184 3.64 19.19 -21.90
C SER A 184 3.61 20.33 -20.88
N ALA A 185 3.18 21.54 -21.31
CA ALA A 185 3.01 22.67 -20.41
C ALA A 185 1.90 22.41 -19.37
N ALA A 186 0.75 21.89 -19.80
CA ALA A 186 -0.38 21.60 -18.93
C ALA A 186 -0.01 20.55 -17.85
N VAL A 187 0.71 19.49 -18.24
CA VAL A 187 1.23 18.46 -17.32
C VAL A 187 2.18 19.09 -16.29
N HIS A 188 3.10 19.93 -16.73
CA HIS A 188 4.09 20.61 -15.88
C HIS A 188 3.40 21.54 -14.85
N GLU A 189 2.56 22.45 -15.31
CA GLU A 189 1.92 23.43 -14.44
C GLU A 189 0.94 22.77 -13.45
N LEU A 190 0.26 21.71 -13.89
CA LEU A 190 -0.59 20.93 -12.98
C LEU A 190 0.23 20.20 -11.90
N GLY A 191 1.45 19.77 -12.22
CA GLY A 191 2.40 19.25 -11.23
C GLY A 191 2.71 20.25 -10.11
N HIS A 192 2.87 21.54 -10.45
CA HIS A 192 3.03 22.62 -9.48
C HIS A 192 1.76 22.85 -8.64
N VAL A 193 0.58 22.78 -9.25
CA VAL A 193 -0.70 22.85 -8.52
C VAL A 193 -0.79 21.68 -7.54
N LEU A 194 -0.35 20.48 -7.91
CA LEU A 194 -0.35 19.30 -7.05
C LEU A 194 0.76 19.32 -5.99
N GLY A 195 1.62 20.33 -5.97
CA GLY A 195 2.56 20.63 -4.90
C GLY A 195 4.04 20.42 -5.20
N ILE A 196 4.42 19.86 -6.35
CA ILE A 196 5.83 19.72 -6.73
C ILE A 196 6.44 21.12 -6.89
N GLY A 197 7.57 21.37 -6.23
CA GLY A 197 8.25 22.66 -6.25
C GLY A 197 7.57 23.78 -5.48
N THR A 198 6.32 23.62 -5.07
CA THR A 198 5.51 24.70 -4.46
C THR A 198 5.11 24.41 -3.01
N ALA A 199 4.79 23.16 -2.66
CA ALA A 199 4.29 22.80 -1.34
C ALA A 199 5.39 22.75 -0.27
N ARG A 200 5.01 23.04 1.00
CA ARG A 200 5.92 22.90 2.15
C ARG A 200 6.53 21.49 2.26
N GLN A 201 5.77 20.46 1.92
CA GLN A 201 6.19 19.06 1.91
C GLN A 201 7.32 18.80 0.91
N TRP A 202 7.34 19.48 -0.24
CA TRP A 202 8.46 19.46 -1.17
C TRP A 202 9.72 20.02 -0.52
N TRP A 203 9.61 21.26 0.00
CA TRP A 203 10.76 21.96 0.58
C TRP A 203 11.35 21.28 1.81
N SER A 204 10.53 20.54 2.56
CA SER A 204 11.02 19.75 3.72
C SER A 204 11.90 18.55 3.31
N GLN A 205 11.88 18.16 2.05
CA GLN A 205 12.67 17.05 1.50
C GLN A 205 13.84 17.52 0.62
N VAL A 206 14.08 18.84 0.53
CA VAL A 206 15.19 19.40 -0.23
C VAL A 206 16.42 19.55 0.67
N GLN A 207 17.54 18.97 0.24
CA GLN A 207 18.86 19.11 0.89
C GLN A 207 19.89 19.58 -0.14
N GLY A 208 20.38 20.82 0.01
CA GLY A 208 21.21 21.44 -1.03
C GLY A 208 20.45 21.54 -2.35
N ASN A 209 21.02 21.03 -3.42
CA ASN A 209 20.38 20.94 -4.74
C ASN A 209 19.90 19.50 -5.05
N GLN A 210 19.42 18.78 -4.05
CA GLN A 210 18.92 17.42 -4.20
C GLN A 210 17.57 17.27 -3.51
N PHE A 211 16.68 16.51 -4.13
CA PHE A 211 15.44 16.06 -3.52
C PHE A 211 15.64 14.69 -2.88
N MET A 212 15.28 14.59 -1.60
CA MET A 212 15.53 13.44 -0.75
C MET A 212 14.25 12.61 -0.50
N GLY A 213 13.19 12.85 -1.24
CA GLY A 213 11.97 12.06 -1.14
C GLY A 213 12.24 10.58 -1.44
N ARG A 214 11.77 9.71 -0.58
CA ARG A 214 12.11 8.28 -0.61
C ARG A 214 11.63 7.61 -1.89
N GLN A 215 10.42 7.92 -2.32
CA GLN A 215 9.82 7.35 -3.53
C GLN A 215 10.58 7.81 -4.78
N ALA A 216 10.87 9.11 -4.86
CA ALA A 216 11.65 9.67 -5.96
C ALA A 216 13.07 9.10 -6.00
N GLN A 217 13.73 8.93 -4.83
CA GLN A 217 15.04 8.29 -4.75
C GLN A 217 15.01 6.83 -5.21
N SER A 218 13.97 6.08 -4.85
CA SER A 218 13.82 4.68 -5.29
C SER A 218 13.69 4.56 -6.80
N VAL A 219 12.96 5.49 -7.44
CA VAL A 219 12.76 5.51 -8.89
C VAL A 219 13.98 6.02 -9.65
N TYR A 220 14.72 6.97 -9.07
CA TYR A 220 15.92 7.57 -9.67
C TYR A 220 17.22 6.82 -9.32
N GLU A 221 17.16 5.87 -8.38
CA GLU A 221 18.29 5.11 -7.81
C GLU A 221 19.29 5.99 -7.06
N GLY A 222 18.80 7.01 -6.35
CA GLY A 222 19.60 7.91 -5.53
C GLY A 222 18.96 9.28 -5.33
N PRO A 223 19.64 10.21 -4.63
CA PRO A 223 19.18 11.59 -4.47
C PRO A 223 18.94 12.26 -5.82
N VAL A 224 17.75 12.83 -6.04
CA VAL A 224 17.39 13.40 -7.34
C VAL A 224 17.94 14.82 -7.48
N PRO A 225 18.75 15.12 -8.51
CA PRO A 225 19.27 16.47 -8.72
C PRO A 225 18.15 17.48 -9.00
N LEU A 226 18.24 18.65 -8.37
CA LEU A 226 17.34 19.77 -8.58
C LEU A 226 18.02 20.89 -9.39
N SER A 227 17.20 21.68 -10.07
CA SER A 227 17.59 22.96 -10.67
C SER A 227 18.10 23.97 -9.61
N SER A 228 18.66 25.08 -10.01
CA SER A 228 19.20 26.10 -9.11
C SER A 228 18.16 26.71 -8.19
N GLU A 229 16.92 26.89 -8.65
CA GLU A 229 15.78 27.36 -7.88
C GLU A 229 15.12 26.27 -7.02
N ARG A 230 15.51 25.01 -7.23
CA ARG A 230 15.10 23.82 -6.45
C ARG A 230 13.61 23.51 -6.49
N ALA A 231 12.85 24.17 -7.36
CA ALA A 231 11.43 23.90 -7.59
C ALA A 231 11.20 22.86 -8.69
N HIS A 232 12.23 22.49 -9.43
CA HIS A 232 12.22 21.55 -10.55
C HIS A 232 13.35 20.53 -10.42
N TRP A 233 13.23 19.42 -11.15
CA TRP A 233 14.38 18.56 -11.40
C TRP A 233 15.47 19.32 -12.19
N ALA A 234 16.71 18.92 -12.03
CA ALA A 234 17.77 19.46 -12.88
C ALA A 234 17.49 19.13 -14.36
N ASP A 235 17.92 20.01 -15.26
CA ASP A 235 17.79 19.74 -16.69
C ASP A 235 18.47 18.42 -17.08
N GLY A 236 17.83 17.67 -17.95
CA GLY A 236 18.32 16.38 -18.42
C GLY A 236 18.03 15.19 -17.50
N VAL A 237 17.38 15.36 -16.34
CA VAL A 237 16.94 14.26 -15.48
C VAL A 237 15.99 13.33 -16.24
N ARG A 238 16.33 12.03 -16.23
CA ARG A 238 15.59 10.97 -16.91
C ARG A 238 15.46 9.74 -16.04
N VAL A 239 14.38 9.01 -16.22
CA VAL A 239 14.16 7.68 -15.64
C VAL A 239 13.69 6.75 -16.77
N ASN A 240 14.32 5.59 -16.90
CA ASN A 240 14.05 4.62 -17.97
C ASN A 240 14.07 5.25 -19.39
N GLY A 241 14.99 6.19 -19.62
CA GLY A 241 15.09 6.92 -20.89
C GLY A 241 14.05 8.03 -21.10
N GLN A 242 13.00 8.12 -20.28
CA GLN A 242 11.99 9.17 -20.33
C GLN A 242 12.44 10.42 -19.57
N ALA A 243 12.28 11.61 -20.19
CA ALA A 243 12.51 12.88 -19.51
C ALA A 243 11.42 13.13 -18.47
N ALA A 244 11.79 13.70 -17.33
CA ALA A 244 10.85 14.11 -16.29
C ALA A 244 10.06 15.37 -16.74
N ALA A 245 8.75 15.38 -16.46
CA ALA A 245 7.86 16.49 -16.84
C ALA A 245 8.14 17.74 -16.01
N MET A 246 8.57 17.59 -14.76
CA MET A 246 8.94 18.70 -13.88
C MET A 246 10.39 19.20 -14.10
N SER A 247 10.90 19.09 -15.34
CA SER A 247 12.13 19.76 -15.79
C SER A 247 11.86 21.26 -15.99
N PRO A 248 12.86 22.17 -15.73
CA PRO A 248 12.62 23.63 -15.81
C PRO A 248 12.39 24.15 -17.22
N TYR A 249 12.58 23.33 -18.25
CA TYR A 249 12.51 23.77 -19.63
C TYR A 249 11.52 22.94 -20.47
N LEU A 250 10.70 23.65 -21.24
CA LEU A 250 9.95 23.09 -22.37
C LEU A 250 10.74 23.30 -23.66
N TYR A 251 10.86 22.25 -24.46
CA TYR A 251 11.58 22.31 -25.73
C TYR A 251 10.62 22.34 -26.91
N TYR A 252 10.92 23.19 -27.89
CA TYR A 252 10.18 23.26 -29.16
C TYR A 252 10.18 21.92 -29.89
N GLY A 253 9.06 21.57 -30.52
CA GLY A 253 8.91 20.33 -31.29
C GLY A 253 8.98 19.04 -30.46
N ARG A 254 8.81 19.11 -29.12
CA ARG A 254 8.97 17.95 -28.25
C ARG A 254 7.86 17.86 -27.24
N ARG A 255 7.22 16.68 -27.17
CA ARG A 255 6.29 16.30 -26.08
C ARG A 255 7.04 15.66 -24.92
N VAL A 256 6.69 16.08 -23.71
CA VAL A 256 7.12 15.46 -22.45
C VAL A 256 5.87 15.00 -21.71
N ASN A 257 5.81 13.70 -21.41
CA ASN A 257 4.72 13.11 -20.64
C ASN A 257 5.09 13.04 -19.15
N TRP A 258 4.09 12.91 -18.30
CA TRP A 258 4.28 12.64 -16.87
C TRP A 258 5.10 11.38 -16.67
N SER A 259 6.21 11.46 -15.91
CA SER A 259 7.12 10.35 -15.72
C SER A 259 6.86 9.62 -14.39
N ALA A 260 7.46 8.44 -14.23
CA ALA A 260 7.45 7.71 -12.98
C ALA A 260 8.11 8.50 -11.84
N LEU A 261 9.11 9.32 -12.14
CA LEU A 261 9.78 10.18 -11.16
C LEU A 261 8.86 11.31 -10.66
N ASP A 262 8.14 11.96 -11.58
CA ASP A 262 7.17 13.00 -11.22
C ASP A 262 6.04 12.42 -10.36
N GLN A 263 5.59 11.21 -10.69
CA GLN A 263 4.59 10.49 -9.92
C GLN A 263 5.08 10.12 -8.52
N ALA A 264 6.31 9.63 -8.40
CA ALA A 264 6.94 9.30 -7.14
C ALA A 264 7.08 10.52 -6.22
N ALA A 265 7.38 11.69 -6.78
CA ALA A 265 7.41 12.94 -6.04
C ALA A 265 6.03 13.29 -5.43
N LEU A 266 4.93 13.11 -6.15
CA LEU A 266 3.58 13.31 -5.57
C LEU A 266 3.35 12.41 -4.35
N TYR A 267 3.81 11.17 -4.41
CA TYR A 267 3.68 10.26 -3.27
C TYR A 267 4.56 10.69 -2.08
N ASP A 268 5.75 11.21 -2.34
CA ASP A 268 6.62 11.80 -1.30
C ASP A 268 5.98 13.04 -0.66
N LEU A 269 5.16 13.79 -1.38
CA LEU A 269 4.37 14.89 -0.83
C LEU A 269 3.20 14.42 0.04
N GLY A 270 2.80 13.15 -0.08
CA GLY A 270 1.70 12.55 0.68
C GLY A 270 0.41 12.33 -0.11
N TRP A 271 0.40 12.49 -1.43
CA TRP A 271 -0.66 11.95 -2.27
C TRP A 271 -0.57 10.42 -2.27
N ALA A 272 -1.71 9.74 -2.28
CA ALA A 272 -1.72 8.29 -2.31
C ALA A 272 -1.71 7.76 -3.76
N ALA A 273 -1.07 6.61 -3.96
CA ALA A 273 -1.12 5.89 -5.22
C ALA A 273 -2.49 5.24 -5.44
N PRO A 274 -3.02 5.21 -6.67
CA PRO A 274 -4.18 4.40 -7.01
C PRO A 274 -3.91 2.92 -6.75
N ALA A 275 -4.92 2.20 -6.30
CA ALA A 275 -4.81 0.76 -6.03
C ALA A 275 -4.48 -0.10 -7.28
N SER A 276 -4.48 0.49 -8.47
CA SER A 276 -4.20 -0.16 -9.75
C SER A 276 -2.99 0.38 -10.52
N GLY A 277 -2.29 1.40 -9.98
CA GLY A 277 -1.03 1.90 -10.57
C GLY A 277 0.16 1.31 -9.83
N GLY A 278 1.21 0.90 -10.51
CA GLY A 278 2.37 0.22 -9.93
C GLY A 278 2.85 0.86 -8.62
N LEU A 279 3.17 0.04 -7.64
CA LEU A 279 3.56 0.50 -6.31
C LEU A 279 4.84 1.32 -6.38
N ALA A 280 4.76 2.56 -5.89
CA ALA A 280 5.89 3.47 -5.88
C ALA A 280 6.99 3.04 -4.88
N VAL A 281 6.62 2.22 -3.88
CA VAL A 281 7.57 1.59 -2.94
C VAL A 281 7.57 0.09 -3.22
N ARG A 282 8.74 -0.43 -3.55
CA ARG A 282 8.98 -1.85 -3.74
C ARG A 282 9.96 -2.33 -2.69
N PHE A 283 9.72 -3.52 -2.19
CA PHE A 283 10.63 -4.16 -1.26
C PHE A 283 11.21 -5.41 -1.92
N PRO A 284 12.54 -5.57 -1.97
CA PRO A 284 13.13 -6.78 -2.55
C PRO A 284 12.75 -8.00 -1.70
N ALA A 285 12.64 -9.17 -2.33
CA ALA A 285 12.30 -10.43 -1.67
C ALA A 285 13.25 -10.74 -0.50
N THR A 286 14.50 -10.29 -0.60
CA THR A 286 15.52 -10.45 0.44
C THR A 286 15.32 -9.55 1.68
N ARG A 287 14.49 -8.52 1.57
CA ARG A 287 14.23 -7.56 2.67
C ARG A 287 12.75 -7.14 2.71
N PRO A 288 11.85 -8.08 3.06
CA PRO A 288 10.43 -7.81 3.09
C PRO A 288 10.05 -6.78 4.17
N PRO A 289 8.99 -5.98 3.93
CA PRO A 289 8.51 -4.98 4.87
C PRO A 289 7.77 -5.60 6.06
N VAL A 290 7.40 -4.77 7.02
CA VAL A 290 6.44 -5.12 8.08
C VAL A 290 5.05 -4.61 7.68
N LEU A 291 4.09 -5.50 7.66
CA LEU A 291 2.68 -5.20 7.45
C LEU A 291 1.97 -5.10 8.80
N VAL A 292 1.27 -4.01 9.04
CA VAL A 292 0.60 -3.75 10.31
C VAL A 292 -0.88 -3.49 10.09
N SER A 293 -1.74 -4.23 10.78
CA SER A 293 -3.18 -4.02 10.80
C SER A 293 -3.72 -4.02 12.23
N SER A 294 -4.84 -3.36 12.44
CA SER A 294 -5.57 -3.31 13.71
C SER A 294 -6.98 -3.87 13.53
N ALA A 295 -7.53 -4.46 14.58
CA ALA A 295 -8.90 -4.94 14.54
C ALA A 295 -9.89 -3.79 14.30
N GLY A 296 -10.83 -3.98 13.39
CA GLY A 296 -11.84 -2.97 13.02
C GLY A 296 -11.35 -1.87 12.06
N ASP A 297 -10.06 -1.79 11.77
CA ASP A 297 -9.50 -0.90 10.74
C ASP A 297 -9.40 -1.65 9.41
N PRO A 298 -10.01 -1.17 8.31
CA PRO A 298 -9.91 -1.79 7.00
C PRO A 298 -8.52 -1.66 6.36
N THR A 299 -7.60 -0.94 7.02
CA THR A 299 -6.31 -0.55 6.46
C THR A 299 -5.18 -1.44 6.97
N VAL A 300 -4.30 -1.86 6.08
CA VAL A 300 -2.99 -2.45 6.38
C VAL A 300 -1.91 -1.44 6.02
N GLN A 301 -1.08 -1.07 6.97
CA GLN A 301 0.03 -0.14 6.79
C GLN A 301 1.32 -0.90 6.53
N VAL A 302 2.16 -0.38 5.63
CA VAL A 302 3.44 -0.98 5.24
C VAL A 302 4.58 -0.16 5.83
N TYR A 303 5.45 -0.81 6.59
CA TYR A 303 6.63 -0.21 7.20
C TYR A 303 7.90 -0.77 6.58
N GLY A 304 8.79 0.11 6.17
CA GLY A 304 10.12 -0.23 5.70
C GLY A 304 11.19 0.01 6.76
N PHE A 305 12.42 -0.33 6.40
CA PHE A 305 13.60 -0.18 7.26
C PHE A 305 14.62 0.74 6.61
N ASP A 306 15.25 1.63 7.39
CA ASP A 306 16.43 2.36 6.96
C ASP A 306 17.71 1.47 7.02
N ALA A 307 18.84 2.00 6.61
CA ALA A 307 20.12 1.27 6.60
C ALA A 307 20.58 0.84 8.00
N THR A 308 20.08 1.47 9.06
CA THR A 308 20.42 1.15 10.46
C THR A 308 19.45 0.16 11.08
N GLY A 309 18.37 -0.20 10.36
CA GLY A 309 17.32 -1.09 10.82
C GLY A 309 16.21 -0.41 11.61
N ASN A 310 16.16 0.93 11.62
CA ASN A 310 15.01 1.62 12.20
C ASN A 310 13.81 1.48 11.28
N VAL A 311 12.66 1.26 11.89
CA VAL A 311 11.40 1.07 11.17
C VAL A 311 10.68 2.40 10.99
N SER A 312 10.20 2.65 9.77
CA SER A 312 9.41 3.85 9.46
C SER A 312 8.26 3.51 8.52
N PHE A 313 7.16 4.27 8.65
CA PHE A 313 6.05 4.13 7.70
C PHE A 313 6.51 4.47 6.29
N SER A 314 6.26 3.56 5.35
CA SER A 314 6.72 3.69 3.95
C SER A 314 5.87 4.64 3.11
N GLY A 315 4.74 5.13 3.62
CA GLY A 315 3.73 5.86 2.86
C GLY A 315 2.73 4.95 2.14
N LEU A 316 2.97 3.63 2.12
CA LEU A 316 2.11 2.66 1.46
C LEU A 316 1.10 2.06 2.45
N SER A 317 -0.15 1.99 2.03
CA SER A 317 -1.22 1.31 2.77
C SER A 317 -2.22 0.66 1.82
N PHE A 318 -2.89 -0.39 2.30
CA PHE A 318 -3.88 -1.14 1.54
C PHE A 318 -5.22 -1.19 2.29
N THR A 319 -6.32 -1.21 1.55
CA THR A 319 -7.65 -1.58 2.03
C THR A 319 -8.11 -2.85 1.30
N PRO A 320 -7.49 -4.02 1.63
CA PRO A 320 -7.56 -5.19 0.75
C PRO A 320 -8.97 -5.76 0.55
N PHE A 321 -9.88 -5.53 1.50
CA PHE A 321 -11.26 -6.01 1.43
C PHE A 321 -12.29 -4.87 1.33
N GLY A 322 -11.81 -3.68 0.94
CA GLY A 322 -12.63 -2.48 0.80
C GLY A 322 -12.77 -1.66 2.10
N PRO A 323 -13.12 -0.37 1.98
CA PRO A 323 -13.12 0.59 3.10
C PRO A 323 -14.26 0.36 4.12
N SER A 324 -15.28 -0.39 3.75
CA SER A 324 -16.38 -0.78 4.65
C SER A 324 -16.08 -2.05 5.46
N TYR A 325 -14.98 -2.75 5.17
CA TYR A 325 -14.59 -3.93 5.93
C TYR A 325 -14.26 -3.55 7.37
N ARG A 326 -14.80 -4.28 8.34
CA ARG A 326 -14.60 -4.03 9.78
C ARG A 326 -14.07 -5.26 10.52
N GLY A 327 -13.74 -6.32 9.79
CA GLY A 327 -13.07 -7.49 10.37
C GLY A 327 -11.59 -7.24 10.59
N THR A 328 -10.95 -8.15 11.27
CA THR A 328 -9.49 -8.20 11.39
C THR A 328 -8.88 -8.58 10.03
N ILE A 329 -7.75 -7.99 9.68
CA ILE A 329 -6.96 -8.38 8.51
C ILE A 329 -5.67 -9.02 9.01
N ARG A 330 -5.30 -10.13 8.41
CA ARG A 330 -3.99 -10.76 8.60
C ARG A 330 -3.22 -10.61 7.29
N ALA A 331 -1.95 -10.29 7.41
CA ALA A 331 -1.13 -10.02 6.26
C ALA A 331 0.17 -10.83 6.31
N SER A 332 0.75 -11.07 5.17
CA SER A 332 2.09 -11.61 4.97
C SER A 332 2.69 -11.00 3.71
N SER A 333 3.99 -11.16 3.51
CA SER A 333 4.67 -10.68 2.30
C SER A 333 5.74 -11.66 1.86
N ALA A 334 5.76 -11.98 0.57
CA ALA A 334 6.74 -12.85 -0.08
C ALA A 334 6.68 -12.63 -1.59
N ASP A 335 7.72 -13.00 -2.32
CA ASP A 335 7.71 -13.06 -3.77
C ASP A 335 6.99 -14.34 -4.21
N VAL A 336 5.71 -14.25 -4.63
CA VAL A 336 4.93 -15.42 -5.07
C VAL A 336 4.86 -15.56 -6.59
N ASN A 337 5.39 -14.58 -7.34
CA ASN A 337 5.40 -14.58 -8.79
C ASN A 337 6.80 -14.77 -9.40
N GLY A 338 7.88 -14.66 -8.59
CA GLY A 338 9.27 -14.90 -8.99
C GLY A 338 9.93 -13.72 -9.70
N ASP A 339 9.48 -12.50 -9.43
CA ASP A 339 10.03 -11.29 -10.05
C ASP A 339 11.14 -10.60 -9.22
N GLY A 340 11.46 -11.15 -8.04
CA GLY A 340 12.49 -10.65 -7.12
C GLY A 340 11.99 -9.57 -6.15
N TRP A 341 10.71 -9.20 -6.20
CA TRP A 341 10.08 -8.24 -5.31
C TRP A 341 8.99 -8.92 -4.47
N VAL A 342 8.77 -8.42 -3.26
CA VAL A 342 7.70 -8.99 -2.43
C VAL A 342 6.33 -8.59 -2.94
N ASP A 343 5.42 -9.57 -2.92
CA ASP A 343 3.99 -9.38 -3.07
C ASP A 343 3.32 -9.30 -1.70
N TYR A 344 2.10 -8.75 -1.66
CA TYR A 344 1.34 -8.53 -0.44
C TYR A 344 0.17 -9.49 -0.34
N LEU A 345 0.20 -10.35 0.67
CA LEU A 345 -0.81 -11.37 0.91
C LEU A 345 -1.74 -10.92 2.05
N PHE A 346 -3.04 -10.90 1.81
CA PHE A 346 -4.04 -10.48 2.77
C PHE A 346 -5.08 -11.59 3.00
N ALA A 347 -5.47 -11.77 4.26
CA ALA A 347 -6.49 -12.71 4.68
C ALA A 347 -7.49 -12.08 5.65
N THR A 348 -8.74 -12.53 5.57
CA THR A 348 -9.79 -12.10 6.49
C THR A 348 -9.67 -12.82 7.83
N GLY A 349 -9.88 -12.09 8.93
CA GLY A 349 -10.00 -12.61 10.26
C GLY A 349 -11.41 -13.19 10.58
N PRO A 350 -11.68 -13.51 11.86
CA PRO A 350 -12.94 -14.11 12.27
C PRO A 350 -14.16 -13.20 12.03
N ARG A 351 -15.36 -13.83 11.98
CA ARG A 351 -16.67 -13.20 11.76
C ARG A 351 -16.92 -12.70 10.34
N THR A 352 -16.04 -13.00 9.42
CA THR A 352 -16.20 -12.74 7.99
C THR A 352 -15.83 -14.00 7.22
N GLY A 353 -16.44 -14.27 6.08
CA GLY A 353 -16.08 -15.47 5.30
C GLY A 353 -14.58 -15.48 4.96
N ALA A 354 -13.96 -16.67 4.98
CA ALA A 354 -12.54 -16.86 4.69
C ALA A 354 -12.23 -16.41 3.25
N ARG A 355 -11.48 -15.31 3.11
CA ARG A 355 -11.08 -14.73 1.83
C ARG A 355 -9.62 -14.36 1.85
N VAL A 356 -8.99 -14.48 0.70
CA VAL A 356 -7.62 -14.02 0.46
C VAL A 356 -7.62 -13.01 -0.68
N ARG A 357 -6.62 -12.14 -0.69
CA ARG A 357 -6.24 -11.27 -1.80
C ARG A 357 -4.73 -11.20 -1.86
N ILE A 358 -4.15 -11.28 -3.05
CA ILE A 358 -2.70 -11.13 -3.25
C ILE A 358 -2.48 -10.03 -4.25
N VAL A 359 -1.67 -9.05 -3.87
CA VAL A 359 -1.36 -7.86 -4.65
C VAL A 359 0.12 -7.91 -5.05
N ASP A 360 0.39 -7.79 -6.32
CA ASP A 360 1.71 -7.69 -6.91
C ASP A 360 2.47 -6.47 -6.38
N GLY A 361 3.66 -6.69 -5.86
CA GLY A 361 4.49 -5.66 -5.25
C GLY A 361 5.14 -4.69 -6.22
N VAL A 362 5.15 -5.01 -7.51
CA VAL A 362 5.67 -4.17 -8.57
C VAL A 362 4.59 -3.31 -9.19
N THR A 363 3.47 -3.93 -9.58
CA THR A 363 2.41 -3.26 -10.32
C THR A 363 1.29 -2.72 -9.44
N GLY A 364 1.13 -3.26 -8.21
CA GLY A 364 -0.01 -2.98 -7.35
C GLY A 364 -1.32 -3.64 -7.81
N GLY A 365 -1.27 -4.38 -8.92
CA GLY A 365 -2.41 -5.14 -9.44
C GLY A 365 -2.66 -6.43 -8.64
N ASP A 366 -3.85 -7.00 -8.79
CA ASP A 366 -4.18 -8.27 -8.16
C ASP A 366 -3.49 -9.44 -8.89
N LEU A 367 -2.58 -10.16 -8.22
CA LEU A 367 -2.16 -11.50 -8.61
C LEU A 367 -3.28 -12.51 -8.31
N ILE A 368 -3.93 -12.36 -7.17
CA ILE A 368 -5.16 -13.09 -6.83
C ILE A 368 -6.17 -12.03 -6.35
N PRO A 369 -7.27 -11.81 -7.06
CA PRO A 369 -8.34 -10.93 -6.59
C PRO A 369 -8.99 -11.51 -5.34
N VAL A 370 -9.87 -10.74 -4.67
CA VAL A 370 -10.56 -11.23 -3.48
C VAL A 370 -11.24 -12.56 -3.76
N THR A 371 -10.67 -13.64 -3.25
CA THR A 371 -11.07 -15.03 -3.51
C THR A 371 -11.48 -15.72 -2.22
N THR A 372 -12.64 -16.41 -2.26
CA THR A 372 -13.12 -17.25 -1.14
C THR A 372 -12.30 -18.53 -1.08
N VAL A 373 -11.81 -18.86 0.11
CA VAL A 373 -11.05 -20.10 0.39
C VAL A 373 -11.70 -20.88 1.53
N LEU A 374 -11.27 -22.12 1.75
CA LEU A 374 -11.77 -22.99 2.83
C LEU A 374 -13.31 -23.04 2.92
N GLY A 375 -14.00 -23.07 1.76
CA GLY A 375 -15.45 -23.11 1.71
C GLY A 375 -16.16 -21.89 2.32
N GLY A 376 -15.48 -20.75 2.49
CA GLY A 376 -16.03 -19.55 3.12
C GLY A 376 -16.11 -19.66 4.65
N PHE A 377 -15.29 -20.49 5.29
CA PHE A 377 -15.23 -20.63 6.73
C PHE A 377 -15.26 -19.30 7.47
N GLY A 378 -16.17 -19.13 8.42
CA GLY A 378 -16.40 -17.84 9.10
C GLY A 378 -15.45 -17.50 10.26
N GLY A 379 -14.55 -18.41 10.65
CA GLY A 379 -13.66 -18.24 11.79
C GLY A 379 -12.37 -17.46 11.51
N GLY A 380 -12.13 -17.08 10.26
CA GLY A 380 -10.89 -16.42 9.84
C GLY A 380 -9.78 -17.41 9.46
N ILE A 381 -8.72 -16.90 8.84
CA ILE A 381 -7.60 -17.71 8.34
C ILE A 381 -6.25 -17.07 8.65
N PHE A 382 -5.21 -17.91 8.75
CA PHE A 382 -3.81 -17.49 8.81
C PHE A 382 -3.11 -17.80 7.49
N LEU A 383 -2.11 -17.00 7.17
CA LEU A 383 -1.23 -17.13 6.01
C LEU A 383 0.23 -17.14 6.43
N ALA A 384 1.03 -17.94 5.73
CA ALA A 384 2.48 -17.83 5.67
C ALA A 384 2.92 -18.11 4.24
N ALA A 385 4.11 -17.65 3.84
CA ALA A 385 4.65 -17.95 2.52
C ALA A 385 6.15 -18.23 2.61
N GLY A 386 6.63 -19.13 1.74
CA GLY A 386 8.04 -19.53 1.64
C GLY A 386 8.25 -20.45 0.45
N ASP A 387 9.42 -20.37 -0.17
CA ASP A 387 9.80 -21.17 -1.33
C ASP A 387 10.21 -22.58 -0.88
N ILE A 388 9.34 -23.58 -1.13
CA ILE A 388 9.58 -24.99 -0.72
C ILE A 388 10.33 -25.83 -1.76
N ASP A 389 10.33 -25.39 -3.03
CA ASP A 389 10.93 -26.16 -4.11
C ASP A 389 12.19 -25.52 -4.69
N GLY A 390 12.55 -24.29 -4.26
CA GLY A 390 13.75 -23.59 -4.64
C GLY A 390 13.68 -22.96 -6.04
N ASP A 391 12.45 -22.70 -6.55
CA ASP A 391 12.25 -22.12 -7.87
C ASP A 391 12.24 -20.56 -7.86
N GLY A 392 12.41 -19.96 -6.68
CA GLY A 392 12.38 -18.51 -6.46
C GLY A 392 10.98 -17.93 -6.28
N ARG A 393 9.94 -18.77 -6.20
CA ARG A 393 8.55 -18.38 -5.93
C ARG A 393 8.08 -18.98 -4.64
N ALA A 394 7.52 -18.15 -3.77
CA ALA A 394 7.00 -18.63 -2.50
C ALA A 394 5.65 -19.34 -2.66
N GLU A 395 5.54 -20.54 -2.09
CA GLU A 395 4.26 -21.19 -1.83
C GLU A 395 3.57 -20.55 -0.62
N ILE A 396 2.24 -20.72 -0.58
CA ILE A 396 1.36 -20.10 0.41
C ILE A 396 0.70 -21.18 1.25
N ALA A 397 0.96 -21.15 2.55
CA ALA A 397 0.28 -21.95 3.54
C ALA A 397 -0.96 -21.20 4.05
N ILE A 398 -2.14 -21.81 3.91
CA ILE A 398 -3.44 -21.27 4.34
C ILE A 398 -4.00 -22.19 5.41
N SER A 399 -4.37 -21.68 6.57
CA SER A 399 -4.95 -22.46 7.66
C SER A 399 -6.15 -21.75 8.28
N ALA A 400 -7.10 -22.54 8.79
CA ALA A 400 -8.25 -22.02 9.52
C ALA A 400 -7.86 -21.58 10.92
N ASP A 401 -8.48 -20.51 11.43
CA ASP A 401 -8.44 -20.12 12.84
C ASP A 401 -9.42 -20.95 13.70
N ALA A 402 -9.58 -20.60 14.95
CA ALA A 402 -10.40 -21.33 15.93
C ALA A 402 -11.81 -21.66 15.39
N GLY A 403 -12.24 -22.89 15.61
CA GLY A 403 -13.47 -23.47 15.07
C GLY A 403 -13.28 -24.22 13.75
N GLY A 404 -12.18 -24.01 13.03
CA GLY A 404 -11.91 -24.66 11.75
C GLY A 404 -11.19 -26.00 11.86
N ASP A 405 -11.09 -26.68 10.73
CA ASP A 405 -10.37 -27.95 10.64
C ASP A 405 -8.86 -27.74 10.85
N PRO A 406 -8.19 -28.69 11.50
CA PRO A 406 -6.75 -28.59 11.78
C PRO A 406 -5.91 -29.01 10.57
N VAL A 407 -6.18 -28.39 9.44
CA VAL A 407 -5.56 -28.64 8.14
C VAL A 407 -4.85 -27.38 7.66
N VAL A 408 -3.66 -27.55 7.12
CA VAL A 408 -2.98 -26.52 6.33
C VAL A 408 -3.15 -26.86 4.86
N THR A 409 -3.65 -25.92 4.09
CA THR A 409 -3.71 -25.99 2.64
C THR A 409 -2.49 -25.27 2.07
N LEU A 410 -1.66 -25.98 1.31
CA LEU A 410 -0.53 -25.41 0.60
C LEU A 410 -0.95 -25.11 -0.84
N ALA A 411 -0.66 -23.91 -1.32
CA ALA A 411 -1.01 -23.45 -2.66
C ALA A 411 0.10 -22.59 -3.26
N ARG A 412 0.07 -22.38 -4.58
CA ARG A 412 0.90 -21.41 -5.29
C ARG A 412 0.07 -20.58 -6.27
N VAL A 413 0.62 -19.45 -6.69
CA VAL A 413 -0.02 -18.58 -7.68
C VAL A 413 0.36 -19.04 -9.09
N VAL A 414 -0.64 -19.38 -9.90
CA VAL A 414 -0.44 -19.76 -11.31
C VAL A 414 -1.50 -19.05 -12.16
N SER A 415 -1.07 -18.23 -13.09
CA SER A 415 -1.97 -17.56 -14.06
C SER A 415 -3.19 -16.87 -13.42
N GLY A 416 -2.98 -16.16 -12.31
CA GLY A 416 -4.03 -15.42 -11.61
C GLY A 416 -4.99 -16.28 -10.76
N GLN A 417 -4.62 -17.52 -10.48
CA GLN A 417 -5.41 -18.45 -9.67
C GLN A 417 -4.54 -19.14 -8.60
N LEU A 418 -5.17 -19.55 -7.49
CA LEU A 418 -4.54 -20.42 -6.50
C LEU A 418 -4.59 -21.87 -6.99
N GLN A 419 -3.43 -22.44 -7.27
CA GLN A 419 -3.25 -23.86 -7.50
C GLN A 419 -2.96 -24.55 -6.17
N TYR A 420 -3.88 -25.41 -5.69
CA TYR A 420 -3.71 -26.17 -4.46
C TYR A 420 -2.77 -27.34 -4.69
N LEU A 421 -1.77 -27.47 -3.82
CA LEU A 421 -0.74 -28.51 -3.88
C LEU A 421 -1.04 -29.64 -2.87
N HIS A 422 -1.27 -29.26 -1.60
CA HIS A 422 -1.46 -30.21 -0.50
C HIS A 422 -2.55 -29.78 0.48
N TYR A 423 -3.15 -30.79 1.12
CA TYR A 423 -4.01 -30.66 2.30
C TYR A 423 -3.37 -31.47 3.43
N ILE A 424 -2.73 -30.80 4.38
CA ILE A 424 -1.91 -31.42 5.41
C ILE A 424 -2.66 -31.41 6.73
N GLN A 425 -3.02 -32.59 7.24
CA GLN A 425 -3.61 -32.77 8.57
C GLN A 425 -2.53 -32.57 9.62
N VAL A 426 -2.49 -31.38 10.25
CA VAL A 426 -1.40 -31.00 11.18
C VAL A 426 -1.69 -31.27 12.65
N LEU A 427 -2.96 -31.41 13.07
CA LEU A 427 -3.36 -31.80 14.41
C LEU A 427 -4.35 -32.95 14.37
N HIS A 428 -4.76 -33.46 15.53
CA HIS A 428 -5.78 -34.49 15.59
C HIS A 428 -7.09 -34.03 14.91
N PRO A 429 -7.80 -34.87 14.14
CA PRO A 429 -8.98 -34.46 13.39
C PRO A 429 -10.11 -33.83 14.23
N LEU A 430 -10.19 -34.12 15.51
CA LEU A 430 -11.16 -33.52 16.44
C LEU A 430 -10.71 -32.15 17.00
N ALA A 431 -9.47 -31.72 16.75
CA ALA A 431 -9.02 -30.42 17.18
C ALA A 431 -9.75 -29.32 16.38
N ARG A 432 -10.38 -28.40 17.09
CA ARG A 432 -11.02 -27.20 16.51
C ARG A 432 -10.35 -25.93 16.98
N SER A 433 -9.07 -26.03 17.33
CA SER A 433 -8.27 -24.92 17.83
C SER A 433 -7.84 -23.92 16.74
N GLY A 434 -8.03 -24.29 15.48
CA GLY A 434 -7.32 -23.65 14.39
C GLY A 434 -5.82 -23.93 14.41
N VAL A 435 -5.12 -23.43 13.42
CA VAL A 435 -3.68 -23.63 13.22
C VAL A 435 -3.00 -22.30 12.96
N ARG A 436 -1.87 -22.05 13.61
CA ARG A 436 -0.94 -20.97 13.25
C ARG A 436 0.14 -21.56 12.36
N VAL A 437 0.55 -20.82 11.32
CA VAL A 437 1.55 -21.27 10.35
C VAL A 437 2.69 -20.28 10.22
N ALA A 438 3.87 -20.79 9.98
CA ALA A 438 5.06 -20.07 9.57
C ALA A 438 5.84 -20.91 8.54
N MET A 439 6.66 -20.27 7.70
CA MET A 439 7.51 -20.95 6.73
C MET A 439 8.92 -20.37 6.79
N GLY A 440 9.93 -21.22 6.72
CA GLY A 440 11.35 -20.85 6.70
C GLY A 440 12.25 -22.07 6.74
N ASP A 441 13.50 -21.91 6.32
CA ASP A 441 14.48 -22.98 6.22
C ASP A 441 15.04 -23.37 7.60
N ILE A 442 14.47 -24.40 8.22
CA ILE A 442 14.84 -24.87 9.57
C ILE A 442 16.09 -25.76 9.53
N ASN A 443 16.30 -26.45 8.42
CA ASN A 443 17.36 -27.47 8.30
C ASN A 443 18.61 -26.97 7.55
N GLY A 444 18.56 -25.80 6.90
CA GLY A 444 19.65 -25.22 6.15
C GLY A 444 19.83 -25.81 4.76
N ASP A 445 18.77 -26.34 4.13
CA ASP A 445 18.83 -26.92 2.79
C ASP A 445 18.48 -25.94 1.67
N GLY A 446 18.22 -24.66 2.03
CA GLY A 446 17.88 -23.58 1.11
C GLY A 446 16.41 -23.56 0.69
N ARG A 447 15.54 -24.35 1.34
CA ARG A 447 14.10 -24.46 1.08
C ARG A 447 13.30 -24.17 2.33
N ALA A 448 12.15 -23.53 2.18
CA ALA A 448 11.32 -23.25 3.31
C ALA A 448 10.57 -24.49 3.81
N ASP A 449 10.70 -24.82 5.08
CA ASP A 449 9.89 -25.81 5.78
C ASP A 449 8.57 -25.21 6.25
N LEU A 450 7.54 -26.04 6.45
CA LEU A 450 6.25 -25.64 7.01
C LEU A 450 6.21 -25.92 8.51
N ILE A 451 6.01 -24.88 9.32
CA ILE A 451 5.86 -24.97 10.76
C ILE A 451 4.41 -24.69 11.14
N ALA A 452 3.80 -25.58 11.92
CA ALA A 452 2.42 -25.47 12.35
C ALA A 452 2.30 -25.58 13.87
N SER A 453 1.54 -24.66 14.49
CA SER A 453 1.23 -24.70 15.92
C SER A 453 -0.28 -24.68 16.19
N ALA A 454 -0.67 -25.22 17.36
CA ALA A 454 -2.06 -25.23 17.77
C ALA A 454 -2.55 -23.85 18.25
N GLY A 455 -3.73 -23.46 17.82
CA GLY A 455 -4.46 -22.31 18.34
C GLY A 455 -5.17 -22.62 19.67
N PRO A 456 -6.06 -21.70 20.13
CA PRO A 456 -6.79 -21.84 21.40
C PRO A 456 -7.66 -23.11 21.46
N GLY A 457 -7.70 -23.76 22.62
CA GLY A 457 -8.50 -24.96 22.88
C GLY A 457 -7.73 -26.28 22.77
N TRP A 458 -6.49 -26.27 22.31
CA TRP A 458 -5.63 -27.46 22.20
C TRP A 458 -4.31 -27.30 22.93
N SER A 459 -3.56 -28.41 23.14
CA SER A 459 -2.21 -28.35 23.71
C SER A 459 -1.25 -27.60 22.79
N PRO A 460 -0.22 -26.90 23.31
CA PRO A 460 0.66 -26.02 22.54
C PRO A 460 1.71 -26.80 21.73
N VAL A 461 1.24 -27.73 20.91
CA VAL A 461 2.10 -28.59 20.07
C VAL A 461 2.55 -27.84 18.83
N VAL A 462 3.83 -28.02 18.48
CA VAL A 462 4.45 -27.53 17.25
C VAL A 462 4.88 -28.73 16.41
N ARG A 463 4.66 -28.66 15.11
CA ARG A 463 5.08 -29.65 14.10
C ARG A 463 5.82 -28.95 12.98
N ILE A 464 6.86 -29.60 12.48
CA ILE A 464 7.70 -29.14 11.38
C ILE A 464 7.59 -30.16 10.25
N TYR A 465 7.23 -29.68 9.06
CA TYR A 465 7.15 -30.50 7.86
C TYR A 465 8.25 -30.08 6.89
N ASP A 466 8.97 -31.05 6.39
CA ASP A 466 10.08 -30.90 5.46
C ASP A 466 9.60 -30.32 4.11
N GLY A 467 10.09 -29.12 3.77
CA GLY A 467 9.70 -28.40 2.55
C GLY A 467 10.12 -29.14 1.29
N ALA A 468 11.33 -29.68 1.25
CA ALA A 468 11.81 -30.44 0.11
C ALA A 468 10.96 -31.69 -0.15
N ALA A 469 10.45 -32.36 0.90
CA ALA A 469 9.52 -33.46 0.75
C ALA A 469 8.15 -32.98 0.25
N LEU A 470 7.64 -31.86 0.77
CA LEU A 470 6.38 -31.26 0.31
C LEU A 470 6.45 -30.87 -1.18
N ALA A 471 7.57 -30.34 -1.64
CA ALA A 471 7.77 -29.99 -3.05
C ALA A 471 7.59 -31.17 -4.03
N VAL A 472 7.90 -32.40 -3.58
CA VAL A 472 7.74 -33.62 -4.39
C VAL A 472 6.49 -34.44 -4.03
N GLY A 473 5.54 -33.85 -3.34
CA GLY A 473 4.25 -34.49 -3.02
C GLY A 473 4.26 -35.39 -1.78
N GLN A 474 5.29 -35.33 -0.94
CA GLN A 474 5.41 -36.16 0.25
C GLN A 474 5.19 -35.35 1.53
N VAL A 475 4.20 -35.72 2.34
CA VAL A 475 3.97 -35.14 3.66
C VAL A 475 4.83 -35.86 4.68
N ARG A 476 5.97 -35.27 5.04
CA ARG A 476 6.94 -35.82 5.97
C ARG A 476 7.22 -34.84 7.11
N LEU A 477 7.19 -35.32 8.34
CA LEU A 477 7.70 -34.56 9.49
C LEU A 477 9.23 -34.51 9.41
N GLN A 478 9.80 -33.32 9.58
CA GLN A 478 11.24 -33.13 9.66
C GLN A 478 11.78 -33.58 11.03
N SER A 479 11.04 -33.36 12.09
CA SER A 479 11.38 -33.73 13.46
C SER A 479 10.16 -34.21 14.23
N PRO A 480 10.34 -34.89 15.40
CA PRO A 480 9.24 -35.16 16.31
C PRO A 480 8.52 -33.89 16.74
N ALA A 481 7.20 -33.97 16.93
CA ALA A 481 6.42 -32.86 17.48
C ALA A 481 6.86 -32.54 18.92
N PHE A 482 6.84 -31.27 19.28
CA PHE A 482 7.20 -30.83 20.64
C PHE A 482 6.17 -29.83 21.21
N PHE A 483 6.19 -29.62 22.53
CA PHE A 483 5.36 -28.62 23.17
C PHE A 483 6.14 -27.32 23.38
N ALA A 484 5.66 -26.24 22.77
CA ALA A 484 6.28 -24.93 22.91
C ALA A 484 6.19 -24.36 24.33
N PHE A 485 5.15 -24.74 25.09
CA PHE A 485 4.91 -24.35 26.49
C PHE A 485 4.36 -25.55 27.30
N SER A 486 3.94 -25.33 28.55
CA SER A 486 3.31 -26.40 29.32
C SER A 486 2.17 -27.05 28.54
N PRO A 487 2.09 -28.41 28.50
CA PRO A 487 1.00 -29.12 27.83
C PRO A 487 -0.41 -28.73 28.28
N ASP A 488 -0.54 -28.12 29.47
CA ASP A 488 -1.82 -27.65 30.03
C ASP A 488 -2.24 -26.26 29.49
N TRP A 489 -1.34 -25.55 28.81
CA TRP A 489 -1.67 -24.28 28.17
C TRP A 489 -2.68 -24.50 27.02
N ARG A 490 -3.80 -23.75 27.03
CA ARG A 490 -4.90 -23.90 26.04
C ARG A 490 -5.30 -22.61 25.36
N GLN A 491 -4.55 -21.51 25.56
CA GLN A 491 -4.92 -20.21 24.98
C GLN A 491 -4.29 -19.96 23.60
N GLY A 492 -3.56 -20.96 23.05
CA GLY A 492 -2.91 -20.87 21.74
C GLY A 492 -1.46 -20.39 21.81
N VAL A 493 -0.74 -20.64 20.71
CA VAL A 493 0.68 -20.28 20.51
C VAL A 493 0.83 -19.58 19.18
N ASN A 494 1.42 -18.39 19.19
CA ASN A 494 1.88 -17.70 17.99
C ASN A 494 3.30 -18.15 17.66
N ILE A 495 3.60 -18.27 16.36
CA ILE A 495 4.90 -18.71 15.85
C ILE A 495 5.40 -17.79 14.74
N THR A 496 6.70 -17.67 14.65
CA THR A 496 7.43 -17.14 13.50
C THR A 496 8.78 -17.84 13.40
N VAL A 497 9.42 -17.75 12.25
CA VAL A 497 10.73 -18.37 12.00
C VAL A 497 11.65 -17.38 11.31
N GLY A 498 12.95 -17.49 11.57
CA GLY A 498 13.96 -16.68 10.92
C GLY A 498 15.35 -16.95 11.49
N ASP A 499 16.37 -16.82 10.67
CA ASP A 499 17.76 -17.00 11.05
C ASP A 499 18.25 -15.82 11.91
N LEU A 500 18.27 -16.01 13.23
CA LEU A 500 18.65 -14.97 14.20
C LEU A 500 20.16 -14.81 14.37
N ASP A 501 20.93 -15.87 14.12
CA ASP A 501 22.38 -15.84 14.35
C ASP A 501 23.23 -15.89 13.08
N GLY A 502 22.59 -16.05 11.91
CA GLY A 502 23.25 -15.99 10.60
C GLY A 502 23.98 -17.27 10.24
N ASP A 503 23.55 -18.42 10.78
CA ASP A 503 24.16 -19.73 10.49
C ASP A 503 23.51 -20.42 9.27
N GLY A 504 22.51 -19.78 8.64
CA GLY A 504 21.78 -20.29 7.48
C GLY A 504 20.61 -21.21 7.85
N ARG A 505 20.26 -21.33 9.12
CA ARG A 505 19.12 -22.10 9.63
C ARG A 505 18.18 -21.18 10.41
N ALA A 506 16.90 -21.29 10.15
CA ALA A 506 15.95 -20.48 10.86
C ALA A 506 15.66 -21.02 12.27
N GLU A 507 15.73 -20.18 13.28
CA GLU A 507 15.19 -20.45 14.61
C GLU A 507 13.66 -20.38 14.60
N ILE A 508 13.04 -21.21 15.47
CA ILE A 508 11.60 -21.15 15.74
C ILE A 508 11.35 -20.27 16.95
N MET A 509 10.59 -19.20 16.78
CA MET A 509 10.20 -18.31 17.86
C MET A 509 8.73 -18.53 18.19
N THR A 510 8.44 -18.78 19.47
CA THR A 510 7.08 -19.04 19.97
C THR A 510 6.71 -18.07 21.06
N SER A 511 5.44 -17.66 21.11
CA SER A 511 4.89 -16.85 22.20
C SER A 511 3.49 -17.33 22.57
N LEU A 512 3.08 -16.97 23.79
CA LEU A 512 1.71 -17.19 24.24
C LEU A 512 0.77 -16.19 23.55
N ASP A 513 -0.40 -16.66 23.13
CA ASP A 513 -1.45 -15.81 22.54
C ASP A 513 -2.20 -15.02 23.64
N ALA A 514 -3.25 -14.28 23.29
CA ALA A 514 -4.04 -13.43 24.18
C ALA A 514 -4.37 -14.10 25.51
N GLY A 515 -4.21 -13.38 26.63
CA GLY A 515 -4.35 -13.90 28.00
C GLY A 515 -3.07 -14.55 28.56
N GLY A 516 -2.06 -14.81 27.72
CA GLY A 516 -0.76 -15.32 28.14
C GLY A 516 0.21 -14.24 28.58
N LEU A 517 1.26 -14.62 29.27
CA LEU A 517 2.38 -13.74 29.57
C LEU A 517 3.06 -13.31 28.25
N SER A 518 3.73 -12.17 28.28
CA SER A 518 4.55 -11.69 27.15
C SER A 518 5.87 -12.47 27.03
N LEU A 519 5.79 -13.80 27.14
CA LEU A 519 6.91 -14.74 27.14
C LEU A 519 7.20 -15.20 25.71
N VAL A 520 8.44 -15.01 25.28
CA VAL A 520 8.98 -15.54 24.04
C VAL A 520 9.93 -16.69 24.35
N ARG A 521 9.83 -17.78 23.60
CA ARG A 521 10.79 -18.89 23.58
C ARG A 521 11.40 -19.01 22.20
N ILE A 522 12.71 -19.17 22.14
CA ILE A 522 13.48 -19.36 20.92
C ILE A 522 14.07 -20.75 20.93
N TRP A 523 13.82 -21.48 19.85
CA TRP A 523 14.24 -22.87 19.68
C TRP A 523 15.23 -22.94 18.51
N ASN A 524 16.34 -23.63 18.67
CA ASN A 524 17.28 -23.86 17.57
C ASN A 524 16.58 -24.63 16.44
N GLY A 525 16.96 -24.30 15.19
CA GLY A 525 16.62 -25.13 14.05
C GLY A 525 17.04 -26.59 14.29
N ALA A 526 16.29 -27.54 13.76
CA ALA A 526 16.57 -28.97 13.97
C ALA A 526 17.11 -29.61 12.70
N THR A 527 18.23 -30.32 12.83
CA THR A 527 18.63 -31.30 11.82
C THR A 527 17.84 -32.60 12.04
N THR A 528 17.26 -33.16 10.97
CA THR A 528 16.54 -34.45 11.05
C THR A 528 17.42 -35.54 11.64
N PRO A 529 16.95 -36.33 12.63
CA PRO A 529 15.61 -36.42 13.19
C PRO A 529 15.47 -35.78 14.59
N GLU A 530 16.28 -34.81 14.96
CA GLU A 530 16.32 -34.23 16.30
C GLU A 530 15.14 -33.30 16.59
N THR A 531 14.65 -33.32 17.83
CA THR A 531 13.65 -32.35 18.30
C THR A 531 14.32 -31.00 18.54
N PRO A 532 13.74 -29.88 18.11
CA PRO A 532 14.27 -28.55 18.39
C PRO A 532 14.55 -28.34 19.89
N SER A 533 15.74 -27.85 20.23
CA SER A 533 16.16 -27.57 21.59
C SER A 533 15.86 -26.13 21.97
N LEU A 534 15.39 -25.88 23.20
CA LEU A 534 15.17 -24.53 23.70
C LEU A 534 16.53 -23.82 23.85
N ARG A 535 16.73 -22.75 23.08
CA ARG A 535 17.95 -21.94 23.12
C ARG A 535 17.92 -20.95 24.28
N PHE A 536 16.85 -20.15 24.39
CA PHE A 536 16.61 -19.26 25.52
C PHE A 536 15.15 -18.76 25.53
N GLN A 537 14.77 -18.06 26.61
CA GLN A 537 13.46 -17.44 26.77
C GLN A 537 13.56 -16.08 27.48
N PHE A 538 12.62 -15.19 27.22
CA PHE A 538 12.58 -13.87 27.84
C PHE A 538 11.16 -13.27 27.80
N PHE A 539 10.91 -12.25 28.63
CA PHE A 539 9.69 -11.47 28.60
C PHE A 539 9.88 -10.19 27.77
N ALA A 540 9.19 -10.10 26.63
CA ALA A 540 9.33 -8.94 25.74
C ALA A 540 8.67 -7.66 26.31
N ASN A 541 7.61 -7.77 27.12
CA ASN A 541 6.84 -6.63 27.66
C ASN A 541 6.71 -6.70 29.20
N GLY A 542 7.72 -7.25 29.88
CA GLY A 542 7.67 -7.45 31.32
C GLY A 542 6.95 -8.75 31.73
N SER A 543 7.34 -9.27 32.91
CA SER A 543 6.92 -10.59 33.40
C SER A 543 5.48 -10.66 33.92
N THR A 544 4.81 -9.52 34.06
CA THR A 544 3.42 -9.45 34.58
C THR A 544 2.39 -9.14 33.48
N ASN A 545 2.84 -8.73 32.27
CA ASN A 545 1.95 -8.41 31.17
C ASN A 545 1.31 -9.70 30.60
N ARG A 546 -0.04 -9.73 30.53
CA ARG A 546 -0.83 -10.88 30.08
C ARG A 546 -1.52 -10.64 28.72
N ASN A 547 -1.06 -9.68 27.94
CA ASN A 547 -1.64 -9.38 26.63
C ASN A 547 -1.26 -10.42 25.57
N GLY A 548 -0.36 -11.36 25.88
CA GLY A 548 0.23 -12.23 24.89
C GLY A 548 1.04 -11.45 23.85
N LEU A 549 1.60 -12.15 22.88
CA LEU A 549 2.37 -11.52 21.80
C LEU A 549 2.06 -12.14 20.45
N ARG A 550 2.02 -11.34 19.41
CA ARG A 550 2.20 -11.74 18.02
C ARG A 550 3.64 -11.48 17.63
N LEU A 551 4.16 -12.37 16.79
CA LEU A 551 5.56 -12.40 16.41
C LEU A 551 5.74 -12.30 14.91
N LEU A 552 6.82 -11.63 14.48
CA LEU A 552 7.28 -11.59 13.12
C LEU A 552 8.81 -11.55 13.12
N ALA A 553 9.46 -12.35 12.29
CA ALA A 553 10.89 -12.30 12.05
C ALA A 553 11.18 -11.58 10.71
N ARG A 554 12.12 -10.62 10.72
CA ARG A 554 12.54 -9.89 9.52
C ARG A 554 14.01 -9.49 9.62
N ASP A 555 14.74 -9.57 8.52
CA ASP A 555 16.05 -8.92 8.41
C ASP A 555 15.84 -7.42 8.23
N VAL A 556 15.98 -6.68 9.33
CA VAL A 556 15.68 -5.24 9.36
C VAL A 556 16.80 -4.36 8.80
N ASN A 557 18.03 -4.90 8.69
CA ASN A 557 19.21 -4.13 8.30
C ASN A 557 19.99 -4.70 7.11
N GLY A 558 19.49 -5.75 6.47
CA GLY A 558 20.13 -6.39 5.32
C GLY A 558 21.40 -7.19 5.67
N SER A 559 21.54 -7.60 6.93
CA SER A 559 22.73 -8.32 7.41
C SER A 559 22.68 -9.83 7.16
N GLY A 560 21.58 -10.37 6.65
CA GLY A 560 21.30 -11.80 6.60
C GLY A 560 20.81 -12.39 7.92
N ARG A 561 20.77 -11.57 9.01
CA ARG A 561 20.24 -11.97 10.32
C ARG A 561 18.88 -11.35 10.56
N THR A 562 17.94 -12.16 10.99
CA THR A 562 16.61 -11.66 11.33
C THR A 562 16.57 -11.02 12.71
N SER A 563 15.72 -10.01 12.87
CA SER A 563 15.30 -9.44 14.14
C SER A 563 13.89 -9.91 14.46
N LEU A 564 13.59 -10.03 15.74
CA LEU A 564 12.24 -10.37 16.20
C LEU A 564 11.41 -9.09 16.37
N ILE A 565 10.27 -9.01 15.72
CA ILE A 565 9.28 -7.95 15.89
C ILE A 565 8.12 -8.51 16.71
N THR A 566 7.76 -7.81 17.78
CA THR A 566 6.66 -8.23 18.67
C THR A 566 5.57 -7.18 18.74
N ALA A 567 4.31 -7.62 18.74
CA ALA A 567 3.13 -6.80 18.94
C ALA A 567 2.25 -7.44 20.03
N PRO A 568 1.48 -6.66 20.82
CA PRO A 568 0.53 -7.23 21.77
C PRO A 568 -0.56 -8.01 21.03
N ALA A 569 -0.89 -9.20 21.50
CA ALA A 569 -1.96 -10.02 20.96
C ALA A 569 -3.35 -9.52 21.40
N SER A 570 -3.43 -8.75 22.49
CA SER A 570 -4.63 -8.11 23.00
C SER A 570 -4.30 -6.87 23.82
N GLY A 571 -5.22 -5.92 23.93
CA GLY A 571 -5.14 -4.77 24.82
C GLY A 571 -4.01 -3.77 24.54
N PRO A 572 -3.99 -2.64 25.29
CA PRO A 572 -2.93 -1.65 25.21
C PRO A 572 -1.65 -2.09 25.94
N PRO A 573 -0.47 -1.48 25.67
CA PRO A 573 -0.25 -0.44 24.65
C PRO A 573 -0.07 -1.02 23.26
N ALA A 574 -0.60 -0.31 22.27
CA ALA A 574 -0.53 -0.67 20.86
C ALA A 574 0.78 -0.16 20.23
N TRP A 575 1.87 -0.91 20.38
CA TRP A 575 3.18 -0.57 19.83
C TRP A 575 3.95 -1.83 19.40
N LEU A 576 4.82 -1.67 18.43
CA LEU A 576 5.71 -2.73 17.97
C LEU A 576 7.08 -2.58 18.62
N ARG A 577 7.66 -3.66 19.10
CA ARG A 577 9.06 -3.73 19.47
C ARG A 577 9.86 -4.49 18.43
N VAL A 578 10.97 -3.92 18.04
CA VAL A 578 12.01 -4.60 17.25
C VAL A 578 13.11 -5.00 18.22
N LEU A 579 13.40 -6.29 18.27
CA LEU A 579 14.37 -6.89 19.17
C LEU A 579 15.44 -7.57 18.31
N ARG A 580 16.67 -7.09 18.39
CA ARG A 580 17.82 -7.69 17.70
C ARG A 580 18.56 -8.60 18.66
N LEU A 581 18.91 -9.78 18.17
CA LEU A 581 19.76 -10.70 18.91
C LEU A 581 21.24 -10.33 18.63
N GLU A 582 21.96 -9.98 19.69
CA GLU A 582 23.38 -9.66 19.65
C GLU A 582 24.16 -10.65 20.53
N ALA A 583 25.47 -10.75 20.33
CA ALA A 583 26.32 -11.62 21.16
C ALA A 583 26.23 -11.29 22.66
N ALA A 584 25.96 -10.06 23.02
CA ALA A 584 25.81 -9.58 24.40
C ALA A 584 24.38 -9.75 24.97
N GLY A 585 23.41 -10.21 24.17
CA GLY A 585 22.01 -10.37 24.55
C GLY A 585 21.03 -9.73 23.57
N ILE A 586 19.82 -9.40 24.06
CA ILE A 586 18.77 -8.80 23.24
C ILE A 586 18.87 -7.28 23.29
N LEU A 587 19.07 -6.66 22.13
CA LEU A 587 19.08 -5.22 21.94
C LEU A 587 17.69 -4.75 21.50
N PRO A 588 16.92 -4.02 22.33
CA PRO A 588 15.69 -3.39 21.88
C PRO A 588 15.99 -2.14 21.05
N LEU A 589 15.39 -2.04 19.87
CA LEU A 589 15.37 -0.83 19.06
C LEU A 589 14.18 0.08 19.48
N PRO A 590 14.15 1.35 19.08
CA PRO A 590 13.06 2.25 19.40
C PRO A 590 11.69 1.65 19.02
N PRO A 591 10.67 1.72 19.89
CA PRO A 591 9.35 1.18 19.62
C PRO A 591 8.65 1.99 18.53
N ILE A 592 7.79 1.33 17.75
CA ILE A 592 6.97 1.95 16.71
C ILE A 592 5.56 2.05 17.25
N PHE A 593 4.97 3.23 17.09
CA PHE A 593 3.58 3.51 17.44
C PHE A 593 2.79 3.67 16.13
N PRO A 594 2.11 2.61 15.63
CA PRO A 594 1.28 2.76 14.45
C PRO A 594 0.14 3.74 14.73
N PRO A 595 -0.19 4.67 13.82
CA PRO A 595 -1.36 5.52 13.96
C PRO A 595 -2.64 4.67 13.99
N ASN A 596 -3.68 5.14 14.66
CA ASN A 596 -5.01 4.52 14.79
C ASN A 596 -5.12 3.25 15.65
N THR A 597 -4.14 2.96 16.50
CA THR A 597 -4.17 1.78 17.38
C THR A 597 -4.84 2.00 18.75
N THR A 598 -5.42 3.17 19.00
CA THR A 598 -5.97 3.58 20.33
C THR A 598 -7.18 2.76 20.81
N SER A 599 -7.80 1.96 19.93
CA SER A 599 -8.96 1.10 20.26
C SER A 599 -8.71 -0.41 20.09
N ALA A 600 -7.46 -0.83 19.97
CA ALA A 600 -7.11 -2.22 19.65
C ALA A 600 -7.24 -3.19 20.84
N TRP A 601 -8.48 -3.45 21.30
CA TRP A 601 -8.73 -4.50 22.31
C TRP A 601 -8.40 -5.91 21.80
N GLU A 602 -8.45 -6.15 20.48
CA GLU A 602 -8.10 -7.43 19.85
C GLU A 602 -6.62 -7.48 19.39
N GLY A 603 -5.79 -6.48 19.76
CA GLY A 603 -4.37 -6.42 19.47
C GLY A 603 -4.01 -5.95 18.05
N ILE A 604 -2.70 -5.98 17.77
CA ILE A 604 -2.11 -5.61 16.48
C ILE A 604 -1.64 -6.88 15.77
N PHE A 605 -1.94 -7.01 14.48
CA PHE A 605 -1.42 -8.08 13.64
C PHE A 605 -0.20 -7.56 12.87
N VAL A 606 0.83 -8.38 12.81
CA VAL A 606 2.08 -8.14 12.09
C VAL A 606 2.34 -9.29 11.12
N GLY A 607 2.83 -8.94 9.89
CA GLY A 607 3.09 -9.89 8.85
C GLY A 607 4.22 -9.49 7.90
#